data_0bd946dad8566313a5710eec4400f092
#
_entry.id   0bd946dad8566313a5710eec4400f092
#
_cell.length_a   1.000
_cell.length_b   1.000
_cell.length_c   1.000
_cell.angle_alpha   90.00
_cell.angle_beta   90.00
_cell.angle_gamma   90.00
#
_symmetry.space_group_name_H-M   'P 1'
#
loop_
_entity.id
_entity.type
_entity.pdbx_description
1 polymer ?
#
loop_
_entity_poly.entity_id
_entity_poly.type
_entity_poly.pdbx_seq_one_letter_code
_entity_poly.pdbx_strand_id
1 'polypeptide(L)'
;MKTIPVFYTISDNYTPYAFVSIQSLIDHADPKKDYTITLLVQEISDEHKKSLEDMSTDNIHVHVFHIDDDMVKPIHKTKENYLRAQFFTMSIFYRLFIPELFPQYDKAVYLDADTIICADIADLYDTEIGDNMFASCPDLSIRYMPLLQKYIKECQGILPAEKYINNGVILFNMKAFRDKHFIDKFYYLMGKYHFDNVDPDQAYMNEICEDKIYHLPKEWDAMPNESIPEIENPKIVHYNLFFKPWHFEDVQYAHYFWDVAKKTPYCDELKKQLDDFTDEDRQRARADLERMAERVDTIVKEPNTWAKVKQHESVKIG
;
A
#
# COMPACT_ATOMS: atom_id res chain seq x y z
N MET A 1 -7.92 23.54 -14.34
CA MET A 1 -8.35 23.08 -13.01
C MET A 1 -7.14 22.50 -12.31
N LYS A 2 -7.09 22.46 -10.97
CA LYS A 2 -5.98 21.80 -10.26
C LYS A 2 -6.20 20.28 -10.39
N THR A 3 -5.24 19.54 -10.95
CA THR A 3 -5.34 18.11 -11.13
C THR A 3 -5.33 17.36 -9.77
N ILE A 4 -5.96 16.21 -9.71
CA ILE A 4 -5.92 15.28 -8.57
C ILE A 4 -4.78 14.28 -8.82
N PRO A 5 -3.65 14.38 -8.08
CA PRO A 5 -2.54 13.48 -8.27
C PRO A 5 -2.81 12.14 -7.55
N VAL A 6 -2.70 11.05 -8.29
CA VAL A 6 -2.82 9.67 -7.82
C VAL A 6 -1.54 8.92 -8.15
N PHE A 7 -0.99 8.21 -7.17
CA PHE A 7 0.26 7.49 -7.30
C PHE A 7 0.06 6.00 -7.07
N TYR A 8 0.80 5.21 -7.84
CA TYR A 8 0.99 3.76 -7.65
C TYR A 8 2.48 3.45 -7.61
N THR A 9 2.85 2.34 -6.97
CA THR A 9 4.19 1.75 -7.09
C THR A 9 4.04 0.32 -7.57
N ILE A 10 4.70 -0.04 -8.66
CA ILE A 10 4.59 -1.37 -9.26
C ILE A 10 5.95 -1.91 -9.73
N SER A 11 6.03 -3.22 -9.86
CA SER A 11 7.02 -3.91 -10.69
C SER A 11 6.37 -4.33 -12.01
N ASP A 12 7.16 -4.65 -13.03
CA ASP A 12 6.67 -4.97 -14.38
C ASP A 12 5.59 -6.06 -14.38
N ASN A 13 5.78 -7.13 -13.60
CA ASN A 13 4.82 -8.22 -13.46
C ASN A 13 3.50 -7.85 -12.74
N TYR A 14 3.42 -6.65 -12.13
CA TYR A 14 2.19 -6.14 -11.52
C TYR A 14 1.35 -5.29 -12.47
N THR A 15 1.81 -5.09 -13.71
CA THR A 15 1.10 -4.30 -14.73
C THR A 15 -0.34 -4.77 -14.98
N PRO A 16 -0.67 -6.06 -15.10
CA PRO A 16 -2.05 -6.50 -15.31
C PRO A 16 -3.00 -6.06 -14.18
N TYR A 17 -2.55 -6.12 -12.94
CA TYR A 17 -3.36 -5.74 -11.77
C TYR A 17 -3.51 -4.22 -11.67
N ALA A 18 -2.41 -3.47 -11.86
CA ALA A 18 -2.44 -2.01 -11.92
C ALA A 18 -3.38 -1.52 -13.03
N PHE A 19 -3.38 -2.19 -14.20
CA PHE A 19 -4.28 -1.88 -15.30
C PHE A 19 -5.75 -2.03 -14.88
N VAL A 20 -6.10 -3.12 -14.19
CA VAL A 20 -7.46 -3.34 -13.67
C VAL A 20 -7.82 -2.27 -12.64
N SER A 21 -6.90 -1.94 -11.72
CA SER A 21 -7.11 -0.89 -10.72
C SER A 21 -7.35 0.48 -11.38
N ILE A 22 -6.51 0.88 -12.33
CA ILE A 22 -6.66 2.15 -13.07
C ILE A 22 -7.95 2.17 -13.87
N GLN A 23 -8.32 1.04 -14.53
CA GLN A 23 -9.60 0.96 -15.24
C GLN A 23 -10.78 1.18 -14.31
N SER A 24 -10.74 0.64 -13.09
CA SER A 24 -11.78 0.88 -12.09
C SER A 24 -11.85 2.35 -11.66
N LEU A 25 -10.71 3.04 -11.56
CA LEU A 25 -10.66 4.48 -11.29
C LEU A 25 -11.27 5.27 -12.43
N ILE A 26 -10.92 4.96 -13.69
CA ILE A 26 -11.49 5.60 -14.88
C ILE A 26 -13.01 5.44 -14.93
N ASP A 27 -13.51 4.24 -14.62
CA ASP A 27 -14.95 3.93 -14.62
C ASP A 27 -15.74 4.78 -13.62
N HIS A 28 -15.10 5.30 -12.56
CA HIS A 28 -15.76 6.07 -11.47
C HIS A 28 -15.34 7.54 -11.39
N ALA A 29 -14.41 7.99 -12.21
CA ALA A 29 -13.93 9.37 -12.18
C ALA A 29 -15.00 10.37 -12.67
N ASP A 30 -15.13 11.51 -11.98
CA ASP A 30 -15.99 12.61 -12.45
C ASP A 30 -15.39 13.23 -13.74
N PRO A 31 -16.12 13.22 -14.86
CA PRO A 31 -15.61 13.76 -16.13
C PRO A 31 -15.35 15.28 -16.10
N LYS A 32 -15.73 15.98 -15.03
CA LYS A 32 -15.48 17.41 -14.84
C LYS A 32 -14.21 17.70 -14.03
N LYS A 33 -13.60 16.67 -13.44
CA LYS A 33 -12.36 16.78 -12.67
C LYS A 33 -11.19 16.28 -13.51
N ASP A 34 -10.00 16.71 -13.18
CA ASP A 34 -8.76 16.36 -13.88
C ASP A 34 -7.88 15.49 -12.97
N TYR A 35 -7.38 14.37 -13.48
CA TYR A 35 -6.62 13.40 -12.70
C TYR A 35 -5.26 13.15 -13.35
N THR A 36 -4.22 13.10 -12.55
CA THR A 36 -2.88 12.68 -13.00
C THR A 36 -2.47 11.43 -12.25
N ILE A 37 -2.43 10.30 -12.95
CA ILE A 37 -2.02 9.01 -12.42
C ILE A 37 -0.55 8.79 -12.74
N THR A 38 0.28 8.61 -11.72
CA THR A 38 1.71 8.36 -11.87
C THR A 38 2.09 7.01 -11.27
N LEU A 39 2.62 6.11 -12.11
CA LEU A 39 3.12 4.81 -11.68
C LEU A 39 4.64 4.89 -11.50
N LEU A 40 5.10 4.68 -10.27
CA LEU A 40 6.50 4.62 -9.93
C LEU A 40 7.02 3.21 -10.16
N VAL A 41 8.06 3.10 -10.98
CA VAL A 41 8.66 1.81 -11.38
C VAL A 41 10.19 1.89 -11.30
N GLN A 42 10.84 0.77 -11.03
CA GLN A 42 12.29 0.64 -11.20
C GLN A 42 12.60 0.18 -12.63
N GLU A 43 11.93 -0.88 -13.06
CA GLU A 43 12.02 -1.41 -14.40
C GLU A 43 10.61 -1.75 -14.91
N ILE A 44 10.37 -1.51 -16.19
CA ILE A 44 9.14 -1.88 -16.89
C ILE A 44 9.44 -2.07 -18.37
N SER A 45 8.78 -3.03 -19.01
CA SER A 45 8.89 -3.26 -20.45
C SER A 45 8.24 -2.12 -21.24
N ASP A 46 8.73 -1.86 -22.46
CA ASP A 46 8.14 -0.82 -23.32
C ASP A 46 6.68 -1.14 -23.66
N GLU A 47 6.31 -2.42 -23.76
CA GLU A 47 4.95 -2.88 -24.01
C GLU A 47 4.03 -2.51 -22.84
N HIS A 48 4.41 -2.86 -21.62
CA HIS A 48 3.62 -2.56 -20.42
C HIS A 48 3.54 -1.06 -20.16
N LYS A 49 4.66 -0.34 -20.33
CA LYS A 49 4.65 1.13 -20.22
C LYS A 49 3.65 1.74 -21.19
N LYS A 50 3.73 1.35 -22.47
CA LYS A 50 2.81 1.85 -23.49
C LYS A 50 1.35 1.48 -23.18
N SER A 51 1.10 0.25 -22.77
CA SER A 51 -0.25 -0.21 -22.40
C SER A 51 -0.87 0.65 -21.29
N LEU A 52 -0.09 1.02 -20.25
CA LEU A 52 -0.54 1.88 -19.16
C LEU A 52 -0.76 3.34 -19.63
N GLU A 53 0.19 3.91 -20.36
CA GLU A 53 0.09 5.31 -20.82
C GLU A 53 -1.04 5.51 -21.84
N ASP A 54 -1.36 4.49 -22.64
CA ASP A 54 -2.49 4.48 -23.60
C ASP A 54 -3.88 4.49 -22.89
N MET A 55 -3.94 4.27 -21.55
CA MET A 55 -5.18 4.43 -20.76
C MET A 55 -5.60 5.89 -20.55
N SER A 56 -4.76 6.86 -20.94
CA SER A 56 -5.06 8.27 -20.80
C SER A 56 -6.33 8.66 -21.58
N THR A 57 -7.12 9.56 -20.99
CA THR A 57 -8.34 10.12 -21.58
C THR A 57 -8.25 11.66 -21.60
N ASP A 58 -9.34 12.35 -21.97
CA ASP A 58 -9.35 13.82 -22.01
C ASP A 58 -9.09 14.46 -20.63
N ASN A 59 -9.48 13.78 -19.54
CA ASN A 59 -9.38 14.27 -18.17
C ASN A 59 -8.58 13.39 -17.22
N ILE A 60 -8.00 12.30 -17.73
CA ILE A 60 -7.14 11.38 -16.96
C ILE A 60 -5.83 11.19 -17.70
N HIS A 61 -4.72 11.53 -17.04
CA HIS A 61 -3.39 11.50 -17.62
C HIS A 61 -2.57 10.43 -16.90
N VAL A 62 -2.21 9.35 -17.60
CA VAL A 62 -1.44 8.23 -17.04
C VAL A 62 0.02 8.36 -17.47
N HIS A 63 0.93 8.33 -16.50
CA HIS A 63 2.37 8.47 -16.71
C HIS A 63 3.14 7.41 -15.94
N VAL A 64 4.17 6.86 -16.58
CA VAL A 64 5.15 5.99 -15.93
C VAL A 64 6.38 6.80 -15.57
N PHE A 65 6.76 6.77 -14.28
CA PHE A 65 7.91 7.46 -13.72
C PHE A 65 8.95 6.46 -13.23
N HIS A 66 10.17 6.52 -13.81
CA HIS A 66 11.28 5.66 -13.39
C HIS A 66 11.96 6.22 -12.14
N ILE A 67 12.06 5.39 -11.11
CA ILE A 67 12.82 5.70 -9.90
C ILE A 67 14.28 5.30 -10.13
N ASP A 68 15.20 6.26 -9.95
CA ASP A 68 16.63 6.01 -9.98
C ASP A 68 17.07 5.30 -8.68
N ASP A 69 17.93 4.28 -8.83
CA ASP A 69 18.54 3.57 -7.71
C ASP A 69 19.26 4.50 -6.71
N ASP A 70 19.78 5.64 -7.19
CA ASP A 70 20.45 6.63 -6.35
C ASP A 70 19.52 7.25 -5.31
N MET A 71 18.24 7.37 -5.62
CA MET A 71 17.22 7.93 -4.71
C MET A 71 16.91 7.00 -3.54
N VAL A 72 17.10 5.70 -3.73
CA VAL A 72 16.75 4.65 -2.75
C VAL A 72 17.95 3.87 -2.21
N LYS A 73 19.18 4.28 -2.57
CA LYS A 73 20.44 3.64 -2.14
C LYS A 73 20.54 3.29 -0.66
N PRO A 74 20.09 4.11 0.29
CA PRO A 74 20.16 3.75 1.70
C PRO A 74 19.34 2.50 2.05
N ILE A 75 18.22 2.26 1.36
CA ILE A 75 17.35 1.10 1.60
C ILE A 75 18.04 -0.20 1.15
N HIS A 76 18.75 -0.17 0.03
CA HIS A 76 19.46 -1.33 -0.52
C HIS A 76 20.63 -1.83 0.34
N LYS A 77 21.13 -1.03 1.27
CA LYS A 77 22.34 -1.37 2.07
C LYS A 77 22.03 -2.15 3.35
N THR A 78 20.78 -2.29 3.75
CA THR A 78 20.43 -3.00 4.99
C THR A 78 20.09 -4.45 4.72
N LYS A 79 20.81 -5.39 5.36
CA LYS A 79 20.63 -6.84 5.20
C LYS A 79 19.20 -7.29 5.54
N GLU A 80 18.61 -6.64 6.53
CA GLU A 80 17.24 -6.89 7.00
C GLU A 80 16.19 -6.58 5.92
N ASN A 81 16.42 -5.56 5.11
CA ASN A 81 15.55 -5.23 3.98
C ASN A 81 15.65 -6.26 2.85
N TYR A 82 16.84 -6.86 2.64
CA TYR A 82 17.01 -7.94 1.67
C TYR A 82 16.33 -9.24 2.09
N LEU A 83 16.39 -9.61 3.37
CA LEU A 83 15.75 -10.83 3.87
C LEU A 83 14.21 -10.77 3.74
N ARG A 84 13.64 -9.56 3.75
CA ARG A 84 12.21 -9.32 3.57
C ARG A 84 11.78 -9.27 2.12
N ALA A 85 12.68 -8.92 1.21
CA ALA A 85 12.44 -8.96 -0.24
C ALA A 85 12.10 -10.38 -0.76
N GLN A 86 12.21 -11.42 0.05
CA GLN A 86 11.67 -12.74 -0.27
C GLN A 86 10.15 -12.77 -0.31
N PHE A 87 9.47 -11.82 0.39
CA PHE A 87 8.01 -11.72 0.43
C PHE A 87 7.48 -10.45 -0.24
N PHE A 88 8.30 -9.38 -0.25
CA PHE A 88 7.92 -8.08 -0.80
C PHE A 88 9.03 -7.54 -1.69
N THR A 89 8.65 -6.91 -2.78
CA THR A 89 9.61 -6.21 -3.65
C THR A 89 10.06 -4.90 -3.02
N MET A 90 11.25 -4.40 -3.39
CA MET A 90 11.75 -3.10 -2.90
C MET A 90 10.82 -1.93 -3.25
N SER A 91 9.94 -2.11 -4.25
CA SER A 91 8.95 -1.12 -4.68
C SER A 91 8.00 -0.68 -3.56
N ILE A 92 7.79 -1.49 -2.51
CA ILE A 92 6.94 -1.11 -1.37
C ILE A 92 7.44 0.15 -0.65
N PHE A 93 8.76 0.40 -0.63
CA PHE A 93 9.32 1.58 0.01
C PHE A 93 9.17 2.84 -0.84
N TYR A 94 8.94 2.73 -2.14
CA TYR A 94 8.91 3.90 -3.03
C TYR A 94 7.80 4.88 -2.67
N ARG A 95 6.70 4.39 -2.09
CA ARG A 95 5.62 5.26 -1.61
C ARG A 95 6.09 6.30 -0.59
N LEU A 96 7.10 5.99 0.22
CA LEU A 96 7.63 6.90 1.24
C LEU A 96 8.33 8.13 0.63
N PHE A 97 8.83 8.01 -0.60
CA PHE A 97 9.58 9.06 -1.31
C PHE A 97 8.70 9.96 -2.18
N ILE A 98 7.44 9.59 -2.42
CA ILE A 98 6.52 10.37 -3.26
C ILE A 98 6.48 11.86 -2.85
N PRO A 99 6.40 12.23 -1.55
CA PRO A 99 6.39 13.63 -1.15
C PRO A 99 7.63 14.42 -1.57
N GLU A 100 8.81 13.80 -1.57
CA GLU A 100 10.08 14.43 -1.97
C GLU A 100 10.25 14.46 -3.49
N LEU A 101 9.83 13.40 -4.18
CA LEU A 101 9.96 13.26 -5.63
C LEU A 101 9.02 14.19 -6.42
N PHE A 102 7.88 14.54 -5.81
CA PHE A 102 6.84 15.37 -6.46
C PHE A 102 6.52 16.62 -5.64
N PRO A 103 7.48 17.53 -5.46
CA PRO A 103 7.33 18.71 -4.60
C PRO A 103 6.29 19.72 -5.12
N GLN A 104 5.85 19.59 -6.37
CA GLN A 104 4.81 20.42 -6.98
C GLN A 104 3.40 20.14 -6.41
N TYR A 105 3.22 19.01 -5.72
CA TYR A 105 1.95 18.67 -5.08
C TYR A 105 2.03 18.81 -3.55
N ASP A 106 1.03 19.44 -2.96
CA ASP A 106 0.88 19.56 -1.50
C ASP A 106 0.07 18.43 -0.91
N LYS A 107 -0.75 17.75 -1.74
CA LYS A 107 -1.66 16.67 -1.36
C LYS A 107 -1.77 15.68 -2.51
N ALA A 108 -1.83 14.39 -2.22
CA ALA A 108 -1.97 13.33 -3.23
C ALA A 108 -2.65 12.09 -2.65
N VAL A 109 -3.23 11.27 -3.51
CA VAL A 109 -3.67 9.92 -3.17
C VAL A 109 -2.60 8.92 -3.60
N TYR A 110 -2.35 7.90 -2.77
CA TYR A 110 -1.58 6.72 -3.12
C TYR A 110 -2.48 5.48 -3.05
N LEU A 111 -2.33 4.59 -4.00
CA LEU A 111 -3.07 3.34 -4.09
C LEU A 111 -2.12 2.18 -4.39
N ASP A 112 -2.30 1.05 -3.70
CA ASP A 112 -1.68 -0.21 -4.10
C ASP A 112 -2.34 -0.75 -5.38
N ALA A 113 -1.57 -1.47 -6.20
CA ALA A 113 -2.02 -1.95 -7.50
C ALA A 113 -3.07 -3.08 -7.43
N ASP A 114 -3.26 -3.66 -6.26
CA ASP A 114 -4.26 -4.68 -5.95
C ASP A 114 -5.53 -4.10 -5.32
N THR A 115 -5.88 -2.87 -5.72
CA THR A 115 -7.10 -2.18 -5.32
C THR A 115 -8.12 -2.12 -6.46
N ILE A 116 -9.41 -2.08 -6.11
CA ILE A 116 -10.52 -1.76 -7.03
C ILE A 116 -11.26 -0.55 -6.50
N ILE A 117 -11.30 0.50 -7.30
CA ILE A 117 -11.94 1.76 -6.99
C ILE A 117 -13.43 1.64 -7.36
N CYS A 118 -14.33 1.88 -6.39
CA CYS A 118 -15.78 1.75 -6.51
C CYS A 118 -16.51 3.09 -6.32
N ALA A 119 -15.76 4.19 -6.16
CA ALA A 119 -16.28 5.55 -6.03
C ALA A 119 -15.31 6.55 -6.65
N ASP A 120 -15.73 7.80 -6.86
CA ASP A 120 -14.80 8.84 -7.35
C ASP A 120 -13.68 9.07 -6.31
N ILE A 121 -12.43 8.88 -6.73
CA ILE A 121 -11.24 9.09 -5.89
C ILE A 121 -11.09 10.56 -5.45
N ALA A 122 -11.74 11.48 -6.14
CA ALA A 122 -11.79 12.88 -5.75
C ALA A 122 -12.50 13.09 -4.40
N ASP A 123 -13.45 12.24 -4.02
CA ASP A 123 -14.10 12.31 -2.72
C ASP A 123 -13.10 11.98 -1.58
N LEU A 124 -12.15 11.06 -1.82
CA LEU A 124 -11.05 10.82 -0.90
C LEU A 124 -10.09 12.02 -0.87
N TYR A 125 -9.71 12.52 -2.06
CA TYR A 125 -8.79 13.65 -2.17
C TYR A 125 -9.34 14.91 -1.49
N ASP A 126 -10.63 15.16 -1.55
CA ASP A 126 -11.29 16.32 -0.95
C ASP A 126 -11.46 16.20 0.57
N THR A 127 -11.16 15.02 1.18
CA THR A 127 -11.22 14.85 2.65
C THR A 127 -10.25 15.82 3.35
N GLU A 128 -10.78 16.61 4.29
CA GLU A 128 -9.99 17.52 5.11
C GLU A 128 -9.32 16.77 6.26
N ILE A 129 -8.00 16.69 6.22
CA ILE A 129 -7.19 15.96 7.23
C ILE A 129 -6.44 16.88 8.20
N GLY A 130 -6.62 18.20 8.07
CA GLY A 130 -6.01 19.18 8.95
C GLY A 130 -4.48 19.13 8.93
N ASP A 131 -3.86 19.12 10.10
CA ASP A 131 -2.41 19.08 10.29
C ASP A 131 -1.84 17.63 10.39
N ASN A 132 -2.66 16.62 10.06
CA ASN A 132 -2.18 15.25 9.99
C ASN A 132 -1.20 15.06 8.83
N MET A 133 -0.29 14.10 8.99
CA MET A 133 0.70 13.74 7.96
C MET A 133 0.02 13.04 6.78
N PHE A 134 -0.94 12.18 7.08
CA PHE A 134 -1.73 11.46 6.10
C PHE A 134 -3.04 10.94 6.69
N ALA A 135 -3.91 10.45 5.81
CA ALA A 135 -5.08 9.68 6.20
C ALA A 135 -5.03 8.28 5.60
N SER A 136 -5.47 7.29 6.37
CA SER A 136 -5.64 5.90 5.94
C SER A 136 -6.63 5.16 6.83
N CYS A 137 -6.99 3.93 6.44
CA CYS A 137 -7.88 3.07 7.20
C CYS A 137 -7.12 2.18 8.20
N PRO A 138 -7.73 1.80 9.33
CA PRO A 138 -7.20 0.75 10.18
C PRO A 138 -6.98 -0.55 9.39
N ASP A 139 -5.88 -1.24 9.65
CA ASP A 139 -5.57 -2.50 8.99
C ASP A 139 -6.49 -3.62 9.48
N LEU A 140 -7.47 -3.98 8.66
CA LEU A 140 -8.46 -5.01 8.99
C LEU A 140 -7.86 -6.43 8.91
N SER A 141 -6.80 -6.65 8.13
CA SER A 141 -6.16 -7.96 8.03
C SER A 141 -5.43 -8.34 9.31
N ILE A 142 -4.76 -7.38 9.93
CA ILE A 142 -4.01 -7.56 11.17
C ILE A 142 -4.94 -7.69 12.37
N ARG A 143 -6.04 -6.94 12.37
CA ARG A 143 -6.94 -6.82 13.52
C ARG A 143 -7.49 -8.15 14.05
N TYR A 144 -7.70 -9.12 13.19
CA TYR A 144 -8.35 -10.40 13.53
C TYR A 144 -7.39 -11.58 13.63
N MET A 145 -6.08 -11.34 13.47
CA MET A 145 -5.04 -12.38 13.61
C MET A 145 -4.31 -12.24 14.95
N PRO A 146 -4.46 -13.17 15.90
CA PRO A 146 -3.89 -13.04 17.26
C PRO A 146 -2.38 -12.76 17.30
N LEU A 147 -1.60 -13.40 16.41
CA LEU A 147 -0.15 -13.17 16.33
C LEU A 147 0.18 -11.77 15.82
N LEU A 148 -0.57 -11.26 14.84
CA LEU A 148 -0.37 -9.90 14.34
C LEU A 148 -0.86 -8.85 15.35
N GLN A 149 -1.92 -9.11 16.12
CA GLN A 149 -2.28 -8.25 17.28
C GLN A 149 -1.16 -8.22 18.33
N LYS A 150 -0.50 -9.37 18.58
CA LYS A 150 0.67 -9.42 19.45
C LYS A 150 1.82 -8.57 18.89
N TYR A 151 2.07 -8.62 17.58
CA TYR A 151 3.05 -7.77 16.91
C TYR A 151 2.78 -6.29 17.15
N ILE A 152 1.57 -5.82 16.89
CA ILE A 152 1.20 -4.40 17.09
C ILE A 152 1.41 -4.00 18.55
N LYS A 153 0.97 -4.83 19.50
CA LYS A 153 1.05 -4.52 20.93
C LYS A 153 2.49 -4.58 21.45
N GLU A 154 3.23 -5.65 21.15
CA GLU A 154 4.50 -5.96 21.83
C GLU A 154 5.73 -5.48 21.04
N CYS A 155 5.64 -5.45 19.70
CA CYS A 155 6.75 -4.98 18.86
C CYS A 155 6.59 -3.50 18.51
N GLN A 156 5.39 -3.08 18.10
CA GLN A 156 5.12 -1.70 17.71
C GLN A 156 4.81 -0.82 18.94
N GLY A 157 4.12 -1.37 19.95
CA GLY A 157 3.70 -0.60 21.12
C GLY A 157 2.57 0.39 20.80
N ILE A 158 1.78 0.11 19.77
CA ILE A 158 0.60 0.92 19.38
C ILE A 158 -0.63 0.33 20.05
N LEU A 159 -1.34 1.16 20.80
CA LEU A 159 -2.56 0.79 21.51
C LEU A 159 -3.60 1.91 21.42
N PRO A 160 -4.87 1.57 21.20
CA PRO A 160 -5.37 0.23 20.85
C PRO A 160 -4.93 -0.19 19.44
N ALA A 161 -4.95 -1.50 19.13
CA ALA A 161 -4.48 -2.05 17.85
C ALA A 161 -5.25 -1.49 16.64
N GLU A 162 -6.48 -1.01 16.85
CA GLU A 162 -7.30 -0.35 15.84
C GLU A 162 -6.72 0.97 15.31
N LYS A 163 -5.71 1.52 15.99
CA LYS A 163 -4.97 2.69 15.49
C LYS A 163 -3.94 2.34 14.44
N TYR A 164 -3.55 1.07 14.33
CA TYR A 164 -2.60 0.63 13.32
C TYR A 164 -3.26 0.65 11.95
N ILE A 165 -2.70 1.43 11.03
CA ILE A 165 -3.27 1.62 9.69
C ILE A 165 -2.63 0.73 8.65
N ASN A 166 -3.39 0.43 7.59
CA ASN A 166 -2.87 -0.12 6.35
C ASN A 166 -2.38 1.03 5.44
N ASN A 167 -1.30 0.82 4.71
CA ASN A 167 -0.71 1.85 3.84
C ASN A 167 -0.93 1.59 2.34
N GLY A 168 -1.88 0.74 1.98
CA GLY A 168 -2.25 0.52 0.57
C GLY A 168 -3.21 1.55 -0.01
N VAL A 169 -3.93 2.30 0.86
CA VAL A 169 -4.75 3.45 0.47
C VAL A 169 -4.39 4.63 1.38
N ILE A 170 -3.76 5.66 0.82
CA ILE A 170 -3.25 6.80 1.58
C ILE A 170 -3.69 8.11 0.93
N LEU A 171 -4.19 9.03 1.74
CA LEU A 171 -4.29 10.43 1.38
C LEU A 171 -3.13 11.19 2.04
N PHE A 172 -2.10 11.52 1.28
CA PHE A 172 -0.92 12.22 1.75
C PHE A 172 -1.13 13.72 1.92
N ASN A 173 -0.71 14.26 3.07
CA ASN A 173 -0.33 15.67 3.20
C ASN A 173 1.16 15.79 2.83
N MET A 174 1.46 15.84 1.54
CA MET A 174 2.82 15.82 1.01
C MET A 174 3.66 16.99 1.52
N LYS A 175 3.01 18.16 1.68
CA LYS A 175 3.68 19.32 2.26
C LYS A 175 4.13 19.05 3.70
N ALA A 176 3.28 18.43 4.53
CA ALA A 176 3.64 18.09 5.91
C ALA A 176 4.78 17.07 5.98
N PHE A 177 4.83 16.08 5.08
CA PHE A 177 5.95 15.13 5.00
C PHE A 177 7.28 15.85 4.76
N ARG A 178 7.34 16.79 3.82
CA ARG A 178 8.54 17.59 3.52
C ARG A 178 8.89 18.53 4.69
N ASP A 179 7.93 19.31 5.17
CA ASP A 179 8.14 20.31 6.25
C ASP A 179 8.60 19.66 7.56
N LYS A 180 8.18 18.42 7.83
CA LYS A 180 8.54 17.64 9.01
C LYS A 180 9.73 16.70 8.81
N HIS A 181 10.35 16.72 7.61
CA HIS A 181 11.53 15.92 7.30
C HIS A 181 11.32 14.41 7.56
N PHE A 182 10.19 13.86 7.07
CA PHE A 182 9.85 12.46 7.28
C PHE A 182 10.96 11.52 6.79
N ILE A 183 11.51 11.75 5.60
CA ILE A 183 12.54 10.90 5.00
C ILE A 183 13.84 10.91 5.82
N ASP A 184 14.24 12.07 6.37
CA ASP A 184 15.42 12.15 7.23
C ASP A 184 15.22 11.32 8.51
N LYS A 185 14.03 11.39 9.10
CA LYS A 185 13.67 10.60 10.28
C LYS A 185 13.63 9.10 9.96
N PHE A 186 13.03 8.74 8.82
CA PHE A 186 13.01 7.35 8.33
C PHE A 186 14.43 6.79 8.18
N TYR A 187 15.33 7.50 7.48
CA TYR A 187 16.72 7.06 7.27
C TYR A 187 17.49 6.96 8.59
N TYR A 188 17.31 7.92 9.49
CA TYR A 188 17.96 7.90 10.81
C TYR A 188 17.56 6.63 11.59
N LEU A 189 16.26 6.35 11.69
CA LEU A 189 15.75 5.21 12.45
C LEU A 189 16.15 3.87 11.81
N MET A 190 16.02 3.78 10.49
CA MET A 190 16.42 2.60 9.73
C MET A 190 17.92 2.30 9.89
N GLY A 191 18.77 3.31 9.74
CA GLY A 191 20.23 3.14 9.83
C GLY A 191 20.74 2.88 11.24
N LYS A 192 20.00 3.34 12.28
CA LYS A 192 20.41 3.16 13.68
C LYS A 192 19.93 1.86 14.31
N TYR A 193 18.69 1.45 14.04
CA TYR A 193 18.04 0.38 14.79
C TYR A 193 17.84 -0.91 14.02
N HIS A 194 17.78 -0.85 12.67
CA HIS A 194 17.58 -2.03 11.83
C HIS A 194 16.37 -2.87 12.28
N PHE A 195 15.24 -2.21 12.50
CA PHE A 195 14.02 -2.85 12.99
C PHE A 195 13.62 -4.05 12.13
N ASP A 196 13.34 -5.18 12.77
CA ASP A 196 12.68 -6.30 12.12
C ASP A 196 11.16 -6.11 12.19
N ASN A 197 10.51 -5.94 11.02
CA ASN A 197 9.07 -5.73 10.91
C ASN A 197 8.45 -6.79 9.99
N VAL A 198 7.19 -7.15 10.19
CA VAL A 198 6.45 -8.01 9.24
C VAL A 198 5.95 -7.22 8.03
N ASP A 199 5.80 -5.91 8.17
CA ASP A 199 5.27 -4.93 7.22
C ASP A 199 6.18 -3.69 7.16
N PRO A 200 7.35 -3.77 6.50
CA PRO A 200 8.47 -2.85 6.71
C PRO A 200 8.12 -1.36 6.54
N ASP A 201 7.56 -0.96 5.42
CA ASP A 201 7.21 0.44 5.12
C ASP A 201 6.01 0.92 5.95
N GLN A 202 5.01 0.05 6.15
CA GLN A 202 3.82 0.34 6.96
C GLN A 202 4.18 0.60 8.42
N ALA A 203 5.12 -0.19 8.98
CA ALA A 203 5.58 0.02 10.35
C ALA A 203 6.22 1.40 10.53
N TYR A 204 7.09 1.84 9.61
CA TYR A 204 7.69 3.18 9.69
C TYR A 204 6.64 4.30 9.62
N MET A 205 5.64 4.16 8.76
CA MET A 205 4.57 5.16 8.65
C MET A 205 3.75 5.25 9.93
N ASN A 206 3.33 4.09 10.47
CA ASN A 206 2.58 4.02 11.72
C ASN A 206 3.36 4.63 12.89
N GLU A 207 4.66 4.32 13.01
CA GLU A 207 5.48 4.70 14.15
C GLU A 207 5.94 6.17 14.10
N ILE A 208 6.38 6.63 12.94
CA ILE A 208 6.88 7.99 12.78
C ILE A 208 5.72 8.99 12.87
N CYS A 209 4.54 8.63 12.35
CA CYS A 209 3.38 9.51 12.28
C CYS A 209 2.28 9.19 13.30
N GLU A 210 2.51 8.35 14.31
CA GLU A 210 1.50 7.77 15.23
C GLU A 210 0.42 8.78 15.71
N ASP A 211 0.81 9.99 16.09
CA ASP A 211 -0.11 11.01 16.60
C ASP A 211 -0.64 11.96 15.50
N LYS A 212 -0.28 11.73 14.24
CA LYS A 212 -0.57 12.57 13.08
C LYS A 212 -1.17 11.78 11.93
N ILE A 213 -1.99 10.78 12.25
CA ILE A 213 -2.72 9.96 11.30
C ILE A 213 -4.22 10.28 11.41
N TYR A 214 -4.85 10.64 10.30
CA TYR A 214 -6.30 10.76 10.22
C TYR A 214 -6.88 9.40 9.83
N HIS A 215 -7.73 8.82 10.68
CA HIS A 215 -8.36 7.53 10.40
C HIS A 215 -9.57 7.70 9.49
N LEU A 216 -9.48 7.15 8.28
CA LEU A 216 -10.56 7.14 7.30
C LEU A 216 -11.67 6.14 7.70
N PRO A 217 -12.90 6.34 7.23
CA PRO A 217 -13.94 5.32 7.25
C PRO A 217 -13.51 4.07 6.50
N LYS A 218 -13.84 2.90 7.05
CA LYS A 218 -13.41 1.58 6.54
C LYS A 218 -13.81 1.26 5.09
N GLU A 219 -14.81 1.96 4.57
CA GLU A 219 -15.28 1.84 3.20
C GLU A 219 -14.21 2.28 2.17
N TRP A 220 -13.22 3.09 2.60
CA TRP A 220 -12.11 3.52 1.76
C TRP A 220 -10.97 2.50 1.64
N ASP A 221 -11.03 1.39 2.38
CA ASP A 221 -10.03 0.32 2.30
C ASP A 221 -10.65 -0.99 2.80
N ALA A 222 -11.64 -1.50 2.03
CA ALA A 222 -12.34 -2.73 2.34
C ALA A 222 -11.46 -3.93 1.98
N MET A 223 -11.01 -4.67 2.99
CA MET A 223 -10.11 -5.80 2.83
C MET A 223 -10.85 -7.13 3.00
N PRO A 224 -10.54 -8.17 2.18
CA PRO A 224 -11.01 -9.52 2.42
C PRO A 224 -10.60 -10.02 3.81
N ASN A 225 -11.58 -10.49 4.59
CA ASN A 225 -11.35 -11.07 5.90
C ASN A 225 -12.52 -11.99 6.29
N GLU A 226 -12.28 -13.29 6.28
CA GLU A 226 -13.30 -14.32 6.57
C GLU A 226 -13.91 -14.19 7.98
N SER A 227 -13.27 -13.46 8.91
CA SER A 227 -13.75 -13.27 10.28
C SER A 227 -14.83 -12.21 10.41
N ILE A 228 -15.09 -11.44 9.36
CA ILE A 228 -16.11 -10.37 9.31
C ILE A 228 -16.91 -10.43 8.01
N PRO A 229 -18.19 -9.99 8.01
CA PRO A 229 -18.92 -9.85 6.77
C PRO A 229 -18.31 -8.77 5.88
N GLU A 230 -18.54 -8.87 4.59
CA GLU A 230 -18.18 -7.82 3.63
C GLU A 230 -18.75 -6.45 4.04
N ILE A 231 -17.95 -5.42 3.82
CA ILE A 231 -18.39 -4.03 4.00
C ILE A 231 -19.37 -3.72 2.87
N GLU A 232 -20.56 -3.29 3.23
CA GLU A 232 -21.55 -2.84 2.25
C GLU A 232 -21.11 -1.54 1.56
N ASN A 233 -21.26 -1.49 0.23
CA ASN A 233 -20.90 -0.33 -0.59
C ASN A 233 -19.46 0.17 -0.36
N PRO A 234 -18.45 -0.69 -0.52
CA PRO A 234 -17.06 -0.28 -0.39
C PRO A 234 -16.75 0.82 -1.42
N LYS A 235 -15.95 1.81 -1.03
CA LYS A 235 -15.44 2.84 -1.94
C LYS A 235 -14.15 2.41 -2.63
N ILE A 236 -13.33 1.63 -1.91
CA ILE A 236 -12.17 0.92 -2.46
C ILE A 236 -12.14 -0.47 -1.84
N VAL A 237 -11.97 -1.49 -2.67
CA VAL A 237 -11.64 -2.86 -2.25
C VAL A 237 -10.14 -3.05 -2.43
N HIS A 238 -9.46 -3.58 -1.41
CA HIS A 238 -8.02 -3.80 -1.43
C HIS A 238 -7.70 -5.26 -1.09
N TYR A 239 -7.21 -5.99 -2.06
CA TYR A 239 -6.83 -7.40 -1.90
C TYR A 239 -5.40 -7.52 -1.35
N ASN A 240 -5.19 -6.99 -0.14
CA ASN A 240 -3.90 -7.03 0.52
C ASN A 240 -3.42 -8.45 0.85
N LEU A 241 -2.15 -8.61 1.23
CA LEU A 241 -1.53 -9.89 1.59
C LEU A 241 -1.59 -10.96 0.47
N PHE A 242 -1.97 -12.20 0.81
CA PHE A 242 -1.82 -13.38 -0.04
C PHE A 242 -3.10 -13.79 -0.78
N PHE A 243 -4.28 -13.42 -0.28
CA PHE A 243 -5.57 -13.87 -0.82
C PHE A 243 -6.04 -12.94 -1.93
N LYS A 244 -5.64 -13.26 -3.16
CA LYS A 244 -5.91 -12.46 -4.36
C LYS A 244 -6.99 -13.11 -5.23
N PRO A 245 -7.90 -12.36 -5.86
CA PRO A 245 -8.96 -12.93 -6.70
C PRO A 245 -8.43 -13.64 -7.96
N TRP A 246 -7.20 -13.36 -8.39
CA TRP A 246 -6.54 -14.06 -9.49
C TRP A 246 -5.76 -15.31 -9.07
N HIS A 247 -5.86 -15.70 -7.79
CA HIS A 247 -5.31 -16.94 -7.23
C HIS A 247 -6.37 -17.76 -6.48
N PHE A 248 -7.43 -17.13 -5.99
CA PHE A 248 -8.49 -17.78 -5.22
C PHE A 248 -9.86 -17.38 -5.75
N GLU A 249 -10.70 -18.37 -6.08
CA GLU A 249 -12.05 -18.14 -6.62
C GLU A 249 -13.01 -17.57 -5.57
N ASP A 250 -12.85 -17.97 -4.31
CA ASP A 250 -13.77 -17.75 -3.19
C ASP A 250 -13.37 -16.61 -2.25
N VAL A 251 -12.42 -15.75 -2.68
CA VAL A 251 -12.03 -14.59 -1.87
C VAL A 251 -13.17 -13.55 -1.83
N GLN A 252 -13.40 -12.98 -0.64
CA GLN A 252 -14.36 -11.90 -0.49
C GLN A 252 -14.11 -10.76 -1.50
N TYR A 253 -15.16 -10.16 -1.98
CA TYR A 253 -15.13 -9.08 -2.99
C TYR A 253 -14.59 -9.49 -4.37
N ALA A 254 -14.29 -10.77 -4.66
CA ALA A 254 -13.70 -11.19 -5.94
C ALA A 254 -14.49 -10.68 -7.17
N HIS A 255 -15.82 -10.56 -7.04
CA HIS A 255 -16.67 -10.06 -8.12
C HIS A 255 -16.33 -8.61 -8.53
N TYR A 256 -15.93 -7.73 -7.60
CA TYR A 256 -15.48 -6.36 -7.94
C TYR A 256 -14.28 -6.38 -8.87
N PHE A 257 -13.30 -7.26 -8.60
CA PHE A 257 -12.13 -7.41 -9.46
C PHE A 257 -12.50 -7.93 -10.85
N TRP A 258 -13.25 -9.04 -10.90
CA TRP A 258 -13.58 -9.68 -12.18
C TRP A 258 -14.53 -8.86 -13.02
N ASP A 259 -15.40 -8.05 -12.42
CA ASP A 259 -16.30 -7.14 -13.14
C ASP A 259 -15.56 -6.04 -13.89
N VAL A 260 -14.38 -5.64 -13.40
CA VAL A 260 -13.49 -4.71 -14.09
C VAL A 260 -12.54 -5.45 -15.03
N ALA A 261 -11.89 -6.52 -14.57
CA ALA A 261 -10.89 -7.26 -15.34
C ALA A 261 -11.41 -7.73 -16.71
N LYS A 262 -12.67 -8.15 -16.78
CA LYS A 262 -13.32 -8.56 -18.06
C LYS A 262 -13.41 -7.45 -19.12
N LYS A 263 -13.21 -6.18 -18.73
CA LYS A 263 -13.18 -5.03 -19.65
C LYS A 263 -11.77 -4.70 -20.12
N THR A 264 -10.74 -5.36 -19.60
CA THR A 264 -9.33 -5.07 -19.85
C THR A 264 -8.71 -6.07 -20.82
N PRO A 265 -7.61 -5.72 -21.49
CA PRO A 265 -6.89 -6.65 -22.35
C PRO A 265 -6.24 -7.82 -21.59
N TYR A 266 -6.12 -7.72 -20.27
CA TYR A 266 -5.49 -8.73 -19.41
C TYR A 266 -6.45 -9.79 -18.87
N CYS A 267 -7.74 -9.75 -19.25
CA CYS A 267 -8.75 -10.67 -18.69
C CYS A 267 -8.39 -12.15 -18.87
N ASP A 268 -7.96 -12.54 -20.07
CA ASP A 268 -7.66 -13.94 -20.35
C ASP A 268 -6.36 -14.41 -19.66
N GLU A 269 -5.37 -13.52 -19.55
CA GLU A 269 -4.15 -13.78 -18.77
C GLU A 269 -4.45 -13.98 -17.30
N LEU A 270 -5.27 -13.10 -16.71
CA LEU A 270 -5.65 -13.16 -15.29
C LEU A 270 -6.51 -14.40 -14.98
N LYS A 271 -7.41 -14.79 -15.89
CA LYS A 271 -8.15 -16.05 -15.76
C LYS A 271 -7.24 -17.25 -15.82
N LYS A 272 -6.29 -17.24 -16.77
CA LYS A 272 -5.29 -18.29 -16.86
C LYS A 272 -4.45 -18.41 -15.60
N GLN A 273 -4.08 -17.29 -14.96
CA GLN A 273 -3.38 -17.31 -13.67
C GLN A 273 -4.22 -17.99 -12.59
N LEU A 274 -5.54 -17.70 -12.52
CA LEU A 274 -6.45 -18.35 -11.59
C LEU A 274 -6.57 -19.85 -11.84
N ASP A 275 -6.72 -20.25 -13.11
CA ASP A 275 -6.84 -21.65 -13.53
C ASP A 275 -5.55 -22.44 -13.28
N ASP A 276 -4.39 -21.83 -13.54
CA ASP A 276 -3.06 -22.44 -13.38
C ASP A 276 -2.61 -22.47 -11.89
N PHE A 277 -3.25 -21.70 -10.98
CA PHE A 277 -2.88 -21.65 -9.57
C PHE A 277 -3.36 -22.92 -8.86
N THR A 278 -2.41 -23.81 -8.61
CA THR A 278 -2.71 -25.16 -8.11
C THR A 278 -3.12 -25.19 -6.62
N ASP A 279 -3.66 -26.30 -6.16
CA ASP A 279 -3.94 -26.51 -4.73
C ASP A 279 -2.64 -26.47 -3.89
N GLU A 280 -1.52 -26.90 -4.45
CA GLU A 280 -0.21 -26.79 -3.79
C GLU A 280 0.20 -25.33 -3.63
N ASP A 281 -0.04 -24.46 -4.64
CA ASP A 281 0.23 -23.02 -4.57
C ASP A 281 -0.69 -22.34 -3.54
N ARG A 282 -1.98 -22.73 -3.48
CA ARG A 282 -2.92 -22.23 -2.46
C ARG A 282 -2.49 -22.62 -1.04
N GLN A 283 -2.04 -23.87 -0.85
CA GLN A 283 -1.50 -24.32 0.43
C GLN A 283 -0.22 -23.57 0.79
N ARG A 284 0.66 -23.31 -0.19
CA ARG A 284 1.89 -22.53 0.03
C ARG A 284 1.57 -21.10 0.46
N ALA A 285 0.64 -20.41 -0.20
CA ALA A 285 0.22 -19.06 0.15
C ALA A 285 -0.34 -18.99 1.59
N ARG A 286 -1.13 -19.99 2.00
CA ARG A 286 -1.61 -20.09 3.40
C ARG A 286 -0.47 -20.32 4.38
N ALA A 287 0.46 -21.22 4.07
CA ALA A 287 1.64 -21.48 4.90
C ALA A 287 2.58 -20.25 4.97
N ASP A 288 2.66 -19.43 3.90
CA ASP A 288 3.43 -18.19 3.91
C ASP A 288 2.85 -17.17 4.89
N LEU A 289 1.52 -17.05 4.94
CA LEU A 289 0.84 -16.20 5.93
C LEU A 289 1.10 -16.68 7.36
N GLU A 290 1.02 -17.99 7.60
CA GLU A 290 1.32 -18.59 8.91
C GLU A 290 2.78 -18.32 9.30
N ARG A 291 3.75 -18.57 8.39
CA ARG A 291 5.18 -18.28 8.64
C ARG A 291 5.46 -16.81 8.91
N MET A 292 4.79 -15.92 8.20
CA MET A 292 4.89 -14.49 8.46
C MET A 292 4.40 -14.15 9.88
N ALA A 293 3.28 -14.73 10.29
CA ALA A 293 2.74 -14.54 11.64
C ALA A 293 3.63 -15.16 12.73
N GLU A 294 4.19 -16.35 12.50
CA GLU A 294 5.10 -17.04 13.46
C GLU A 294 6.39 -16.24 13.69
N ARG A 295 6.85 -15.45 12.70
CA ARG A 295 8.00 -14.56 12.89
C ARG A 295 7.81 -13.57 14.04
N VAL A 296 6.58 -13.21 14.35
CA VAL A 296 6.26 -12.29 15.46
C VAL A 296 6.87 -12.80 16.76
N ASP A 297 6.82 -14.11 17.04
CA ASP A 297 7.39 -14.71 18.25
C ASP A 297 8.94 -14.57 18.35
N THR A 298 9.59 -14.37 17.22
CA THR A 298 11.02 -14.05 17.17
C THR A 298 11.24 -12.55 17.30
N ILE A 299 10.49 -11.76 16.54
CA ILE A 299 10.62 -10.29 16.50
C ILE A 299 10.42 -9.65 17.89
N VAL A 300 9.43 -10.11 18.67
CA VAL A 300 9.21 -9.59 20.04
C VAL A 300 10.41 -9.75 20.97
N LYS A 301 11.29 -10.71 20.69
CA LYS A 301 12.51 -10.95 21.49
C LYS A 301 13.69 -10.10 21.07
N GLU A 302 13.64 -9.49 19.89
CA GLU A 302 14.72 -8.63 19.39
C GLU A 302 15.01 -7.48 20.37
N PRO A 303 16.27 -7.06 20.49
CA PRO A 303 16.65 -5.95 21.39
C PRO A 303 16.06 -4.61 20.93
N ASN A 304 15.86 -4.43 19.64
CA ASN A 304 15.40 -3.20 19.02
C ASN A 304 14.00 -3.35 18.42
N THR A 305 12.97 -3.56 19.24
CA THR A 305 11.58 -3.38 18.79
C THR A 305 11.19 -1.91 18.96
N TRP A 306 10.22 -1.43 18.18
CA TRP A 306 9.69 -0.06 18.30
C TRP A 306 9.23 0.25 19.74
N ALA A 307 8.48 -0.68 20.35
CA ALA A 307 8.02 -0.55 21.74
C ALA A 307 9.17 -0.36 22.74
N LYS A 308 10.32 -1.02 22.53
CA LYS A 308 11.50 -0.87 23.40
C LYS A 308 12.24 0.43 23.13
N VAL A 309 12.39 0.81 21.87
CA VAL A 309 13.08 2.05 21.48
C VAL A 309 12.31 3.27 21.95
N LYS A 310 10.99 3.29 21.84
CA LYS A 310 10.12 4.37 22.34
C LYS A 310 10.28 4.67 23.84
N GLN A 311 10.82 3.75 24.65
CA GLN A 311 11.06 3.98 26.08
C GLN A 311 12.19 4.95 26.35
N HIS A 312 13.11 5.17 25.41
CA HIS A 312 14.30 6.00 25.60
C HIS A 312 14.60 6.96 24.46
N GLU A 313 13.85 6.89 23.35
CA GLU A 313 13.99 7.79 22.23
C GLU A 313 12.65 8.12 21.57
N SER A 314 12.47 9.39 21.19
CA SER A 314 11.31 9.79 20.39
C SER A 314 11.47 9.34 18.95
N VAL A 315 10.60 8.43 18.51
CA VAL A 315 10.55 7.97 17.10
C VAL A 315 9.61 8.84 16.26
N LYS A 316 8.71 9.58 16.90
CA LYS A 316 7.68 10.38 16.24
C LYS A 316 8.21 11.69 15.66
N ILE A 317 7.51 12.18 14.66
CA ILE A 317 7.64 13.53 14.13
C ILE A 317 6.92 14.50 15.09
N GLY A 318 7.61 15.56 15.48
CA GLY A 318 7.07 16.62 16.35
C GLY A 318 6.11 17.57 15.62
#